data_93213e8c2d9ba2f28ccf0b2777234e61
#
_entry.id   93213e8c2d9ba2f28ccf0b2777234e61
#
_cell.length_a   1.000
_cell.length_b   1.000
_cell.length_c   1.000
_cell.angle_alpha   90.00
_cell.angle_beta   90.00
_cell.angle_gamma   90.00
#
_symmetry.space_group_name_H-M   'P 1'
#
loop_
_entity.id
_entity.type
_entity.pdbx_description
1 polymer ?
#
loop_
_entity_poly.entity_id
_entity_poly.type
_entity_poly.pdbx_seq_one_letter_code
_entity_poly.pdbx_strand_id
1 'polypeptide(L)'
;VGAGTVINLEQCKAAVSAGAGFIVSPGFDEEIIKYCIKAGITVTPGCVAPSEIMSAVKLGLSVVKFFPANVYGGLTALKSLSAPFPGVKFLPTGGINSHNIGDYIAAPFIHAVGGSWICTRKDIADGNFDKITALCREARQNALGFEFAHLGINCENVESSTEVSNFFQTAFDFPLKDGSSS
;
A
#
# COMPACT_ATOMS: atom_id res chain seq x y z
N VAL A 1 8.14 6.03 -9.80
CA VAL A 1 8.71 6.26 -8.45
C VAL A 1 8.20 7.59 -7.94
N GLY A 2 7.96 7.73 -6.61
CA GLY A 2 7.51 8.95 -5.97
C GLY A 2 8.44 9.39 -4.85
N ALA A 3 8.24 10.63 -4.37
CA ALA A 3 8.97 11.16 -3.23
C ALA A 3 8.05 11.24 -2.00
N GLY A 4 8.52 10.66 -0.89
CA GLY A 4 7.86 10.69 0.42
C GLY A 4 8.55 11.63 1.40
N THR A 5 7.81 12.01 2.44
CA THR A 5 8.29 12.93 3.51
C THR A 5 8.69 14.30 2.97
N VAL A 6 7.99 14.76 1.94
CA VAL A 6 8.16 16.12 1.41
C VAL A 6 7.44 17.10 2.34
N ILE A 7 8.18 18.04 2.92
CA ILE A 7 7.67 18.93 3.99
C ILE A 7 7.72 20.42 3.63
N ASN A 8 8.19 20.77 2.44
CA ASN A 8 8.18 22.16 1.95
C ASN A 8 8.21 22.20 0.42
N LEU A 9 7.89 23.37 -0.13
CA LEU A 9 7.80 23.58 -1.57
C LEU A 9 9.14 23.40 -2.32
N GLU A 10 10.26 23.71 -1.69
CA GLU A 10 11.59 23.54 -2.31
C GLU A 10 11.91 22.05 -2.53
N GLN A 11 11.68 21.22 -1.49
CA GLN A 11 11.84 19.78 -1.61
C GLN A 11 10.89 19.20 -2.67
N CYS A 12 9.64 19.71 -2.72
CA CYS A 12 8.68 19.29 -3.72
C CYS A 12 9.17 19.57 -5.14
N LYS A 13 9.63 20.79 -5.41
CA LYS A 13 10.19 21.17 -6.71
C LYS A 13 11.42 20.33 -7.09
N ALA A 14 12.32 20.12 -6.15
CA ALA A 14 13.52 19.29 -6.36
C ALA A 14 13.13 17.83 -6.70
N ALA A 15 12.18 17.26 -5.97
CA ALA A 15 11.67 15.90 -6.24
C ALA A 15 11.04 15.78 -7.62
N VAL A 16 10.18 16.73 -8.00
CA VAL A 16 9.54 16.74 -9.32
C VAL A 16 10.58 16.91 -10.44
N SER A 17 11.55 17.81 -10.26
CA SER A 17 12.65 17.98 -11.22
C SER A 17 13.52 16.75 -11.37
N ALA A 18 13.65 15.94 -10.31
CA ALA A 18 14.35 14.66 -10.33
C ALA A 18 13.50 13.50 -10.93
N GLY A 19 12.27 13.77 -11.40
CA GLY A 19 11.41 12.79 -12.05
C GLY A 19 10.44 12.05 -11.12
N ALA A 20 10.13 12.60 -9.93
CA ALA A 20 9.10 12.02 -9.08
C ALA A 20 7.72 12.09 -9.76
N GLY A 21 7.07 10.93 -9.95
CA GLY A 21 5.73 10.83 -10.53
C GLY A 21 4.59 11.11 -9.55
N PHE A 22 4.88 11.13 -8.26
CA PHE A 22 3.93 11.53 -7.21
C PHE A 22 4.64 12.04 -5.96
N ILE A 23 3.94 12.84 -5.16
CA ILE A 23 4.44 13.44 -3.92
C ILE A 23 3.58 12.98 -2.73
N VAL A 24 4.23 12.60 -1.65
CA VAL A 24 3.59 12.28 -0.37
C VAL A 24 4.17 13.15 0.73
N SER A 25 3.30 13.89 1.43
CA SER A 25 3.69 14.70 2.59
C SER A 25 3.15 14.11 3.90
N PRO A 26 3.81 14.33 5.04
CA PRO A 26 3.34 13.85 6.33
C PRO A 26 2.16 14.64 6.88
N GLY A 27 1.96 15.87 6.42
CA GLY A 27 0.91 16.80 6.82
C GLY A 27 0.32 17.54 5.63
N PHE A 28 -0.65 18.39 5.91
CA PHE A 28 -1.31 19.25 4.93
C PHE A 28 -0.47 20.53 4.69
N ASP A 29 -0.12 20.78 3.45
CA ASP A 29 0.53 22.01 3.00
C ASP A 29 -0.08 22.46 1.67
N GLU A 30 -0.72 23.61 1.71
CA GLU A 30 -1.49 24.13 0.58
C GLU A 30 -0.60 24.51 -0.61
N GLU A 31 0.61 25.00 -0.36
CA GLU A 31 1.54 25.41 -1.43
C GLU A 31 2.07 24.20 -2.20
N ILE A 32 2.43 23.14 -1.48
CA ILE A 32 2.83 21.87 -2.08
C ILE A 32 1.70 21.32 -2.94
N ILE A 33 0.46 21.28 -2.39
CA ILE A 33 -0.71 20.75 -3.09
C ILE A 33 -0.98 21.54 -4.38
N LYS A 34 -1.06 22.86 -4.29
CA LYS A 34 -1.30 23.73 -5.44
C LYS A 34 -0.22 23.61 -6.51
N TYR A 35 1.05 23.51 -6.10
CA TYR A 35 2.15 23.29 -7.03
C TYR A 35 2.00 21.95 -7.76
N CYS A 36 1.74 20.87 -7.04
CA CYS A 36 1.57 19.55 -7.65
C CYS A 36 0.39 19.52 -8.63
N ILE A 37 -0.77 20.08 -8.24
CA ILE A 37 -1.94 20.16 -9.12
C ILE A 37 -1.60 20.92 -10.41
N LYS A 38 -0.96 22.08 -10.30
CA LYS A 38 -0.54 22.89 -11.45
C LYS A 38 0.45 22.14 -12.36
N ALA A 39 1.32 21.34 -11.78
CA ALA A 39 2.32 20.55 -12.50
C ALA A 39 1.77 19.21 -13.03
N GLY A 40 0.52 18.85 -12.78
CA GLY A 40 -0.06 17.56 -13.16
C GLY A 40 0.53 16.37 -12.38
N ILE A 41 1.09 16.62 -11.20
CA ILE A 41 1.71 15.61 -10.35
C ILE A 41 0.74 15.16 -9.25
N THR A 42 0.55 13.86 -9.11
CA THR A 42 -0.27 13.31 -8.02
C THR A 42 0.32 13.68 -6.66
N VAL A 43 -0.52 14.16 -5.74
CA VAL A 43 -0.11 14.50 -4.37
C VAL A 43 -1.05 13.87 -3.36
N THR A 44 -0.48 13.34 -2.28
CA THR A 44 -1.23 12.73 -1.18
C THR A 44 -0.77 13.36 0.14
N PRO A 45 -1.44 14.44 0.59
CA PRO A 45 -1.10 15.13 1.83
C PRO A 45 -1.57 14.35 3.05
N GLY A 46 -0.85 14.48 4.16
CA GLY A 46 -1.26 13.99 5.47
C GLY A 46 -2.44 14.81 6.01
N CYS A 47 -3.55 14.12 6.35
CA CYS A 47 -4.74 14.71 6.95
C CYS A 47 -5.26 13.77 8.03
N VAL A 48 -5.30 14.23 9.28
CA VAL A 48 -5.81 13.46 10.43
C VAL A 48 -7.02 14.11 11.08
N ALA A 49 -7.22 15.42 10.84
CA ALA A 49 -8.35 16.17 11.36
C ALA A 49 -9.39 16.46 10.25
N PRO A 50 -10.69 16.56 10.60
CA PRO A 50 -11.73 16.90 9.63
C PRO A 50 -11.47 18.21 8.88
N SER A 51 -10.89 19.23 9.53
CA SER A 51 -10.54 20.50 8.90
C SER A 51 -9.50 20.39 7.80
N GLU A 52 -8.50 19.50 7.97
CA GLU A 52 -7.47 19.22 6.97
C GLU A 52 -8.10 18.49 5.78
N ILE A 53 -8.98 17.51 6.04
CA ILE A 53 -9.70 16.77 5.00
C ILE A 53 -10.59 17.75 4.20
N MET A 54 -11.33 18.64 4.87
CA MET A 54 -12.13 19.69 4.22
C MET A 54 -11.27 20.58 3.32
N SER A 55 -10.08 20.96 3.78
CA SER A 55 -9.15 21.78 3.01
C SER A 55 -8.62 21.04 1.78
N ALA A 56 -8.29 19.76 1.93
CA ALA A 56 -7.89 18.92 0.81
C ALA A 56 -9.00 18.76 -0.25
N VAL A 57 -10.25 18.53 0.20
CA VAL A 57 -11.43 18.44 -0.68
C VAL A 57 -11.68 19.74 -1.44
N LYS A 58 -11.55 20.91 -0.79
CA LYS A 58 -11.67 22.22 -1.44
C LYS A 58 -10.64 22.42 -2.57
N LEU A 59 -9.48 21.80 -2.46
CA LEU A 59 -8.45 21.79 -3.51
C LEU A 59 -8.65 20.70 -4.57
N GLY A 60 -9.75 19.93 -4.50
CA GLY A 60 -10.10 18.90 -5.46
C GLY A 60 -9.46 17.54 -5.20
N LEU A 61 -8.87 17.31 -4.03
CA LEU A 61 -8.29 16.02 -3.70
C LEU A 61 -9.34 15.02 -3.21
N SER A 62 -9.29 13.82 -3.71
CA SER A 62 -10.13 12.68 -3.29
C SER A 62 -9.36 11.59 -2.54
N VAL A 63 -8.04 11.71 -2.42
CA VAL A 63 -7.19 10.78 -1.67
C VAL A 63 -6.29 11.57 -0.73
N VAL A 64 -6.29 11.20 0.55
CA VAL A 64 -5.44 11.80 1.58
C VAL A 64 -4.70 10.72 2.36
N LYS A 65 -3.49 11.04 2.82
CA LYS A 65 -2.72 10.17 3.70
C LYS A 65 -3.21 10.33 5.14
N PHE A 66 -3.31 9.22 5.87
CA PHE A 66 -3.59 9.22 7.31
C PHE A 66 -2.36 8.71 8.06
N PHE A 67 -1.67 9.60 8.78
CA PHE A 67 -0.37 9.30 9.37
C PHE A 67 -0.11 10.06 10.68
N PRO A 68 0.48 9.40 11.68
CA PRO A 68 0.69 7.95 11.81
C PRO A 68 -0.60 7.21 12.20
N ALA A 69 -1.01 6.24 11.38
CA ALA A 69 -2.35 5.66 11.49
C ALA A 69 -2.64 4.97 12.83
N ASN A 70 -1.70 4.18 13.34
CA ASN A 70 -1.87 3.47 14.62
C ASN A 70 -2.01 4.41 15.83
N VAL A 71 -1.33 5.56 15.80
CA VAL A 71 -1.37 6.55 16.89
C VAL A 71 -2.70 7.30 16.90
N TYR A 72 -3.27 7.60 15.74
CA TYR A 72 -4.53 8.31 15.60
C TYR A 72 -5.76 7.40 15.59
N GLY A 73 -5.66 6.16 16.08
CA GLY A 73 -6.80 5.26 16.26
C GLY A 73 -7.09 4.31 15.09
N GLY A 74 -6.20 4.26 14.11
CA GLY A 74 -6.20 3.24 13.05
C GLY A 74 -7.49 3.17 12.24
N LEU A 75 -7.92 1.94 11.97
CA LEU A 75 -9.09 1.68 11.13
C LEU A 75 -10.40 2.22 11.74
N THR A 76 -10.53 2.21 13.07
CA THR A 76 -11.70 2.74 13.78
C THR A 76 -11.86 4.24 13.57
N ALA A 77 -10.77 5.00 13.69
CA ALA A 77 -10.77 6.44 13.44
C ALA A 77 -11.08 6.75 11.97
N LEU A 78 -10.47 6.00 11.04
CA LEU A 78 -10.70 6.15 9.61
C LEU A 78 -12.16 5.88 9.22
N LYS A 79 -12.80 4.86 9.82
CA LYS A 79 -14.22 4.59 9.63
C LYS A 79 -15.09 5.79 10.06
N SER A 80 -14.76 6.39 11.20
CA SER A 80 -15.48 7.57 11.70
C SER A 80 -15.27 8.79 10.83
N LEU A 81 -14.04 9.03 10.35
CA LEU A 81 -13.71 10.13 9.44
C LEU A 81 -14.30 9.95 8.05
N SER A 82 -14.43 8.72 7.54
CA SER A 82 -14.99 8.49 6.21
C SER A 82 -16.47 8.82 6.10
N ALA A 83 -17.22 8.74 7.19
CA ALA A 83 -18.66 8.96 7.19
C ALA A 83 -19.08 10.35 6.67
N PRO A 84 -18.51 11.48 7.15
CA PRO A 84 -18.81 12.81 6.64
C PRO A 84 -18.15 13.11 5.28
N PHE A 85 -17.23 12.29 4.80
CA PHE A 85 -16.47 12.52 3.56
C PHE A 85 -16.59 11.33 2.58
N PRO A 86 -17.78 10.99 2.08
CA PRO A 86 -18.00 9.76 1.28
C PRO A 86 -17.21 9.73 -0.05
N GLY A 87 -16.78 10.89 -0.54
CA GLY A 87 -15.94 11.02 -1.75
C GLY A 87 -14.44 10.93 -1.49
N VAL A 88 -14.00 10.79 -0.23
CA VAL A 88 -12.58 10.75 0.13
C VAL A 88 -12.16 9.33 0.44
N LYS A 89 -11.02 8.92 -0.11
CA LYS A 89 -10.32 7.69 0.22
C LYS A 89 -9.05 7.98 1.01
N PHE A 90 -8.68 7.05 1.87
CA PHE A 90 -7.53 7.20 2.75
C PHE A 90 -6.37 6.30 2.34
N LEU A 91 -5.15 6.80 2.59
CA LEU A 91 -3.90 6.06 2.50
C LEU A 91 -3.27 6.01 3.90
N PRO A 92 -3.68 5.05 4.77
CA PRO A 92 -3.08 4.90 6.08
C PRO A 92 -1.62 4.46 5.96
N THR A 93 -0.79 5.06 6.83
CA THR A 93 0.64 4.76 6.93
C THR A 93 1.06 4.87 8.40
N GLY A 94 1.95 4.00 8.84
CA GLY A 94 2.40 3.93 10.24
C GLY A 94 1.61 2.92 11.06
N GLY A 95 2.31 1.85 11.47
CA GLY A 95 1.73 0.73 12.21
C GLY A 95 1.04 -0.33 11.34
N ILE A 96 1.10 -0.17 10.01
CA ILE A 96 0.64 -1.22 9.08
C ILE A 96 1.75 -2.27 8.94
N ASN A 97 1.35 -3.55 8.93
CA ASN A 97 2.24 -4.71 8.82
C ASN A 97 1.50 -5.90 8.18
N SER A 98 2.19 -7.05 8.03
CA SER A 98 1.63 -8.25 7.40
C SER A 98 0.37 -8.80 8.08
N HIS A 99 0.20 -8.57 9.39
CA HIS A 99 -0.93 -9.12 10.16
C HIS A 99 -2.22 -8.29 10.03
N ASN A 100 -2.11 -6.98 9.78
CA ASN A 100 -3.27 -6.08 9.77
C ASN A 100 -3.57 -5.46 8.39
N ILE A 101 -2.72 -5.66 7.40
CA ILE A 101 -2.91 -5.09 6.05
C ILE A 101 -4.24 -5.51 5.43
N GLY A 102 -4.66 -6.77 5.62
CA GLY A 102 -5.92 -7.30 5.10
C GLY A 102 -7.13 -6.52 5.58
N ASP A 103 -7.20 -6.21 6.89
CA ASP A 103 -8.30 -5.46 7.49
C ASP A 103 -8.41 -4.04 6.90
N TYR A 104 -7.25 -3.39 6.68
CA TYR A 104 -7.23 -2.06 6.06
C TYR A 104 -7.71 -2.10 4.61
N ILE A 105 -7.18 -3.00 3.79
CA ILE A 105 -7.52 -3.08 2.36
C ILE A 105 -8.98 -3.51 2.14
N ALA A 106 -9.55 -4.32 3.02
CA ALA A 106 -10.95 -4.72 2.94
C ALA A 106 -11.93 -3.55 3.19
N ALA A 107 -11.47 -2.45 3.82
CA ALA A 107 -12.34 -1.33 4.13
C ALA A 107 -12.59 -0.44 2.89
N PRO A 108 -13.86 -0.14 2.53
CA PRO A 108 -14.21 0.50 1.27
C PRO A 108 -13.72 1.95 1.15
N PHE A 109 -13.35 2.58 2.26
CA PHE A 109 -12.80 3.95 2.31
C PHE A 109 -11.27 3.97 2.21
N ILE A 110 -10.60 2.85 2.09
CA ILE A 110 -9.14 2.77 1.87
C ILE A 110 -8.85 2.73 0.37
N HIS A 111 -7.88 3.53 -0.06
CA HIS A 111 -7.37 3.56 -1.44
C HIS A 111 -6.16 2.65 -1.61
N ALA A 112 -5.22 2.77 -0.69
CA ALA A 112 -3.99 2.01 -0.63
C ALA A 112 -3.44 2.07 0.80
N VAL A 113 -2.43 1.28 1.11
CA VAL A 113 -1.73 1.31 2.40
C VAL A 113 -0.24 1.56 2.21
N GLY A 114 0.38 2.22 3.17
CA GLY A 114 1.82 2.41 3.20
C GLY A 114 2.44 1.74 4.42
N GLY A 115 3.52 1.00 4.21
CA GLY A 115 4.23 0.32 5.29
C GLY A 115 5.72 0.25 5.06
N SER A 116 6.49 0.39 6.12
CA SER A 116 7.96 0.37 6.10
C SER A 116 8.56 -1.01 6.41
N TRP A 117 7.73 -1.98 6.80
CA TRP A 117 8.23 -3.32 7.17
C TRP A 117 8.74 -4.11 5.96
N ILE A 118 8.27 -3.80 4.76
CA ILE A 118 8.61 -4.50 3.52
C ILE A 118 10.06 -4.24 3.11
N CYS A 119 10.54 -3.00 3.33
CA CYS A 119 11.84 -2.56 2.87
C CYS A 119 12.43 -1.58 3.88
N THR A 120 13.36 -2.04 4.70
CA THR A 120 14.06 -1.19 5.67
C THR A 120 15.35 -0.64 5.08
N ARG A 121 15.82 0.53 5.60
CA ARG A 121 17.12 1.08 5.21
C ARG A 121 18.27 0.10 5.47
N LYS A 122 18.14 -0.70 6.54
CA LYS A 122 19.12 -1.74 6.87
C LYS A 122 19.14 -2.85 5.81
N ASP A 123 17.96 -3.35 5.40
CA ASP A 123 17.90 -4.39 4.37
C ASP A 123 18.49 -3.93 3.03
N ILE A 124 18.29 -2.64 2.67
CA ILE A 124 18.92 -2.05 1.47
C ILE A 124 20.44 -2.00 1.63
N ALA A 125 20.94 -1.49 2.77
CA ALA A 125 22.38 -1.36 3.03
C ALA A 125 23.10 -2.71 3.06
N ASP A 126 22.43 -3.74 3.60
CA ASP A 126 22.95 -5.11 3.69
C ASP A 126 22.77 -5.91 2.37
N GLY A 127 22.13 -5.35 1.34
CA GLY A 127 21.87 -6.03 0.07
C GLY A 127 20.82 -7.15 0.14
N ASN A 128 19.95 -7.15 1.14
CA ASN A 128 18.94 -8.20 1.40
C ASN A 128 17.75 -8.13 0.41
N PHE A 129 18.00 -8.06 -0.89
CA PHE A 129 16.95 -7.86 -1.90
C PHE A 129 16.01 -9.05 -2.04
N ASP A 130 16.46 -10.28 -1.83
CA ASP A 130 15.61 -11.48 -1.83
C ASP A 130 14.59 -11.44 -0.70
N LYS A 131 15.01 -11.00 0.50
CA LYS A 131 14.11 -10.77 1.63
C LYS A 131 13.06 -9.70 1.32
N ILE A 132 13.48 -8.58 0.73
CA ILE A 132 12.56 -7.51 0.33
C ILE A 132 11.54 -8.03 -0.69
N THR A 133 11.99 -8.81 -1.66
CA THR A 133 11.12 -9.43 -2.67
C THR A 133 10.09 -10.37 -2.02
N ALA A 134 10.52 -11.23 -1.09
CA ALA A 134 9.63 -12.12 -0.36
C ALA A 134 8.58 -11.35 0.46
N LEU A 135 9.00 -10.31 1.19
CA LEU A 135 8.07 -9.45 1.95
C LEU A 135 7.08 -8.69 1.06
N CYS A 136 7.49 -8.26 -0.14
CA CYS A 136 6.59 -7.66 -1.11
C CYS A 136 5.52 -8.63 -1.60
N ARG A 137 5.91 -9.89 -1.88
CA ARG A 137 4.97 -10.95 -2.28
C ARG A 137 3.98 -11.27 -1.16
N GLU A 138 4.48 -11.48 0.07
CA GLU A 138 3.65 -11.70 1.26
C GLU A 138 2.64 -10.56 1.47
N ALA A 139 3.10 -9.30 1.43
CA ALA A 139 2.25 -8.15 1.58
C ALA A 139 1.15 -8.08 0.51
N ARG A 140 1.48 -8.42 -0.74
CA ARG A 140 0.51 -8.48 -1.84
C ARG A 140 -0.51 -9.59 -1.62
N GLN A 141 -0.10 -10.78 -1.20
CA GLN A 141 -1.00 -11.90 -0.92
C GLN A 141 -1.97 -11.56 0.21
N ASN A 142 -1.46 -11.01 1.32
CA ASN A 142 -2.27 -10.59 2.46
C ASN A 142 -3.24 -9.45 2.10
N ALA A 143 -2.82 -8.52 1.24
CA ALA A 143 -3.68 -7.43 0.77
C ALA A 143 -4.80 -7.92 -0.15
N LEU A 144 -4.57 -8.94 -0.96
CA LEU A 144 -5.58 -9.52 -1.85
C LEU A 144 -6.58 -10.41 -1.10
N GLY A 145 -6.29 -10.83 0.14
CA GLY A 145 -7.16 -11.66 0.97
C GLY A 145 -7.41 -13.06 0.42
N PHE A 146 -6.55 -13.53 -0.49
CA PHE A 146 -6.63 -14.91 -0.99
C PHE A 146 -5.93 -15.85 -0.01
N GLU A 147 -6.70 -16.59 0.75
CA GLU A 147 -6.23 -17.81 1.41
C GLU A 147 -6.63 -19.00 0.53
N PHE A 148 -5.64 -19.61 -0.11
CA PHE A 148 -5.86 -20.87 -0.82
C PHE A 148 -5.71 -22.02 0.17
N ALA A 149 -6.81 -22.70 0.49
CA ALA A 149 -6.76 -23.85 1.37
C ALA A 149 -6.03 -25.02 0.67
N HIS A 150 -6.52 -25.46 -0.46
CA HIS A 150 -5.84 -26.32 -1.44
C HIS A 150 -6.68 -26.42 -2.72
N LEU A 151 -6.02 -26.76 -3.82
CA LEU A 151 -6.65 -27.12 -5.07
C LEU A 151 -6.27 -28.58 -5.38
N GLY A 152 -7.25 -29.47 -5.39
CA GLY A 152 -7.08 -30.85 -5.82
C GLY A 152 -7.40 -30.97 -7.31
N ILE A 153 -6.45 -31.35 -8.14
CA ILE A 153 -6.66 -31.65 -9.55
C ILE A 153 -6.35 -33.13 -9.77
N ASN A 154 -7.35 -33.88 -10.23
CA ASN A 154 -7.13 -35.27 -10.60
C ASN A 154 -6.47 -35.33 -11.98
N CYS A 155 -5.22 -35.80 -12.02
CA CYS A 155 -4.47 -35.99 -13.24
C CYS A 155 -4.42 -37.49 -13.61
N GLU A 156 -4.35 -37.80 -14.90
CA GLU A 156 -4.35 -39.19 -15.39
C GLU A 156 -3.08 -39.94 -15.03
N ASN A 157 -1.95 -39.22 -14.88
CA ASN A 157 -0.65 -39.81 -14.58
C ASN A 157 0.27 -38.78 -13.90
N VAL A 158 1.44 -39.21 -13.45
CA VAL A 158 2.44 -38.37 -12.76
C VAL A 158 2.97 -37.26 -13.66
N GLU A 159 3.11 -37.51 -14.97
CA GLU A 159 3.64 -36.52 -15.91
C GLU A 159 2.70 -35.32 -16.04
N SER A 160 1.40 -35.56 -16.30
CA SER A 160 0.39 -34.50 -16.33
C SER A 160 0.18 -33.82 -14.97
N SER A 161 0.37 -34.55 -13.86
CA SER A 161 0.36 -33.96 -12.52
C SER A 161 1.52 -32.96 -12.33
N THR A 162 2.71 -33.30 -12.81
CA THR A 162 3.88 -32.43 -12.74
C THR A 162 3.72 -31.18 -13.61
N GLU A 163 3.17 -31.31 -14.82
CA GLU A 163 2.91 -30.17 -15.70
C GLU A 163 1.92 -29.20 -15.09
N VAL A 164 0.80 -29.70 -14.55
CA VAL A 164 -0.22 -28.90 -13.87
C VAL A 164 0.37 -28.21 -12.64
N SER A 165 1.16 -28.92 -11.83
CA SER A 165 1.83 -28.37 -10.66
C SER A 165 2.78 -27.24 -11.02
N ASN A 166 3.62 -27.44 -12.04
CA ASN A 166 4.54 -26.42 -12.54
C ASN A 166 3.80 -25.20 -13.11
N PHE A 167 2.67 -25.40 -13.78
CA PHE A 167 1.82 -24.31 -14.25
C PHE A 167 1.32 -23.45 -13.08
N PHE A 168 0.76 -24.08 -12.04
CA PHE A 168 0.25 -23.35 -10.87
C PHE A 168 1.36 -22.65 -10.09
N GLN A 169 2.52 -23.29 -9.96
CA GLN A 169 3.69 -22.67 -9.34
C GLN A 169 4.15 -21.43 -10.12
N THR A 170 4.22 -21.53 -11.45
CA THR A 170 4.70 -20.44 -12.30
C THR A 170 3.67 -19.30 -12.42
N ALA A 171 2.40 -19.64 -12.61
CA ALA A 171 1.34 -18.66 -12.85
C ALA A 171 0.90 -17.94 -11.57
N PHE A 172 0.93 -18.62 -10.41
CA PHE A 172 0.34 -18.13 -9.16
C PHE A 172 1.32 -18.10 -7.98
N ASP A 173 2.57 -18.52 -8.17
CA ASP A 173 3.60 -18.60 -7.13
C ASP A 173 3.19 -19.49 -5.93
N PHE A 174 2.46 -20.59 -6.21
CA PHE A 174 2.02 -21.52 -5.16
C PHE A 174 3.17 -22.46 -4.76
N PRO A 175 3.47 -22.58 -3.45
CA PRO A 175 4.43 -23.55 -2.98
C PRO A 175 3.89 -24.97 -3.20
N LEU A 176 4.62 -25.81 -3.92
CA LEU A 176 4.33 -27.24 -3.99
C LEU A 176 4.70 -27.87 -2.64
N LYS A 177 3.71 -28.51 -2.01
CA LYS A 177 3.97 -29.43 -0.89
C LYS A 177 3.79 -30.84 -1.43
N ASP A 178 4.82 -31.65 -1.34
CA ASP A 178 4.71 -33.07 -1.60
C ASP A 178 3.67 -33.67 -0.65
N GLY A 179 2.52 -34.06 -1.23
CA GLY A 179 1.45 -34.67 -0.49
C GLY A 179 1.83 -36.09 -0.09
N SER A 180 2.48 -36.27 1.05
CA SER A 180 2.41 -37.55 1.74
C SER A 180 0.99 -37.67 2.30
N SER A 181 0.14 -38.44 1.62
CA SER A 181 -1.14 -38.88 2.14
C SER A 181 -0.91 -39.67 3.43
N SER A 182 -1.37 -39.11 4.55
CA SER A 182 -1.68 -39.89 5.74
C SER A 182 -3.12 -40.38 5.66
#